data_b059bb3980e118402b143f01b31bcad0
#
_entry.id   b059bb3980e118402b143f01b31bcad0
#
_cell.length_a   1.000
_cell.length_b   1.000
_cell.length_c   1.000
_cell.angle_alpha   90.00
_cell.angle_beta   90.00
_cell.angle_gamma   90.00
#
_symmetry.space_group_name_H-M   'P 1'
#
loop_
_entity.id
_entity.type
_entity.pdbx_description
1 polymer ?
#
loop_
_entity_poly.entity_id
_entity_poly.type
_entity_poly.pdbx_seq_one_letter_code
_entity_poly.pdbx_strand_id
1 'polypeptide(L)'
;TYVRGYRIWQHELEWLDHRAARLGYLFFGAPNERSTAVPPRDFYLYFIQPFDPPYFKDERKPDELFLRLTGIDEEFRSALRNYAAALDLASTSAGHAKSTYQSKADGFLRDLVQWLRKNMTTAFEVIYQGRSKKLIEWVKGKSALGFSGGMSPERINFRDLVNAVASVCLGPHFENQAPEYPVFSILITSVNRAQAAQDALRAIAGQARTRQATAVLDALELLDGDRIQPYDSRYAKRILEVVKQKGHGQVVNRSELIQDVCSVEYFEPQTYRLEPEWVVVVLASLVYAGEIVLSIPGRKFDATGLAQLAGTGINELVQFKHIERPKEWNVPALKALFELFGLAPGMAQLVTMGNEEPVQELQKAIGAVLNRVVMAQQSIQAGLTFWGGSVLTDNEIQQLRARLDDTKAFLESLQVYTTPGRLKNLGYGVSDIVAHQSWIRALEEVESLQKLMAELEPVASYLSTAEAVLPANHALISQMESVRDQMLAEISNPSSRNSVAFAQQARRRLTDLKSDYIQTYISMHSKARLGKNDDDRKARLVRDERLRNLQKLATIDIM
;
A
#
# COMPACT_ATOMS: atom_id res chain seq x y z
N THR A 1 16.34 43.68 -32.29
CA THR A 1 15.90 43.63 -33.72
C THR A 1 16.27 42.29 -34.37
N TYR A 2 17.31 41.59 -33.90
CA TYR A 2 17.78 40.34 -34.50
C TYR A 2 17.28 39.07 -33.79
N VAL A 3 16.68 39.17 -32.62
CA VAL A 3 16.02 38.03 -31.95
C VAL A 3 14.64 37.87 -32.58
N ARG A 4 14.53 37.04 -33.60
CA ARG A 4 13.26 36.64 -34.21
C ARG A 4 12.78 35.37 -33.48
N GLY A 5 11.64 35.45 -32.78
CA GLY A 5 11.05 34.31 -32.13
C GLY A 5 10.43 34.64 -30.77
N TYR A 6 10.09 33.61 -30.04
CA TYR A 6 9.53 33.77 -28.69
C TYR A 6 10.55 34.46 -27.79
N ARG A 7 10.07 35.45 -27.03
CA ARG A 7 10.88 36.18 -26.02
C ARG A 7 10.51 35.80 -24.61
N ILE A 8 9.51 34.96 -24.46
CA ILE A 8 8.95 34.56 -23.19
C ILE A 8 8.89 33.04 -23.15
N TRP A 9 9.43 32.45 -22.10
CA TRP A 9 9.39 31.02 -21.84
C TRP A 9 8.89 30.77 -20.43
N GLN A 10 8.12 29.72 -20.23
CA GLN A 10 7.87 29.20 -18.90
C GLN A 10 9.19 28.64 -18.35
N HIS A 11 9.45 28.94 -17.09
CA HIS A 11 10.64 28.51 -16.39
C HIS A 11 10.29 27.97 -15.02
N GLU A 12 11.00 26.92 -14.63
CA GLU A 12 10.84 26.29 -13.34
C GLU A 12 12.08 26.58 -12.49
N LEU A 13 11.87 27.08 -11.29
CA LEU A 13 12.92 27.45 -10.36
C LEU A 13 12.77 26.65 -9.07
N GLU A 14 13.83 26.09 -8.55
CA GLU A 14 13.82 25.42 -7.26
C GLU A 14 13.77 26.43 -6.12
N TRP A 15 12.79 26.28 -5.26
CA TRP A 15 12.78 26.89 -3.94
C TRP A 15 13.61 26.03 -2.99
N LEU A 16 14.86 26.45 -2.74
CA LEU A 16 15.91 25.67 -2.10
C LEU A 16 15.52 25.10 -0.73
N ASP A 17 14.98 25.96 0.13
CA ASP A 17 14.66 25.60 1.51
C ASP A 17 13.54 24.55 1.59
N HIS A 18 12.66 24.50 0.59
CA HIS A 18 11.53 23.58 0.51
C HIS A 18 11.75 22.42 -0.47
N ARG A 19 12.82 22.46 -1.28
CA ARG A 19 13.08 21.51 -2.37
C ARG A 19 11.87 21.29 -3.29
N ALA A 20 11.19 22.38 -3.58
CA ALA A 20 10.01 22.40 -4.43
C ALA A 20 10.21 23.36 -5.59
N ALA A 21 9.74 22.98 -6.76
CA ALA A 21 9.82 23.87 -7.91
C ALA A 21 8.67 24.88 -7.90
N ARG A 22 9.02 26.12 -8.24
CA ARG A 22 8.08 27.19 -8.51
C ARG A 22 8.09 27.54 -9.99
N LEU A 23 6.91 27.87 -10.52
CA LEU A 23 6.74 28.22 -11.92
C LEU A 23 6.81 29.72 -12.13
N GLY A 24 7.53 30.15 -13.13
CA GLY A 24 7.63 31.54 -13.52
C GLY A 24 7.85 31.72 -15.00
N TYR A 25 8.32 32.90 -15.36
CA TYR A 25 8.64 33.23 -16.73
C TYR A 25 10.04 33.78 -16.87
N LEU A 26 10.66 33.45 -17.98
CA LEU A 26 11.94 33.98 -18.40
C LEU A 26 11.70 34.86 -19.63
N PHE A 27 12.14 36.11 -19.55
CA PHE A 27 12.02 37.12 -20.59
C PHE A 27 13.38 37.48 -21.17
N PHE A 28 13.40 37.64 -22.48
CA PHE A 28 14.49 38.32 -23.16
C PHE A 28 14.03 39.69 -23.64
N GLY A 29 13.97 40.66 -22.69
CA GLY A 29 13.43 41.98 -22.92
C GLY A 29 13.18 42.77 -21.64
N ALA A 30 12.46 43.85 -21.75
CA ALA A 30 12.18 44.76 -20.64
C ALA A 30 10.89 44.35 -19.87
N PRO A 31 10.72 44.84 -18.61
CA PRO A 31 9.57 44.49 -17.75
C PRO A 31 8.21 44.91 -18.28
N ASN A 32 8.15 45.85 -19.21
CA ASN A 32 6.90 46.29 -19.84
C ASN A 32 6.17 45.17 -20.62
N GLU A 33 6.83 44.09 -20.92
CA GLU A 33 6.25 42.91 -21.58
C GLU A 33 5.57 41.93 -20.57
N ARG A 34 5.67 42.18 -19.27
CA ARG A 34 5.13 41.29 -18.21
C ARG A 34 3.66 40.93 -18.41
N SER A 35 2.84 41.89 -18.83
CA SER A 35 1.40 41.68 -19.05
C SER A 35 1.10 40.65 -20.16
N THR A 36 2.06 40.32 -21.01
CA THR A 36 1.92 39.33 -22.07
C THR A 36 2.11 37.89 -21.55
N ALA A 37 2.64 37.72 -20.35
CA ALA A 37 2.79 36.41 -19.70
C ALA A 37 1.50 36.04 -18.98
N VAL A 38 0.69 35.21 -19.63
CA VAL A 38 -0.61 34.76 -19.13
C VAL A 38 -0.61 33.24 -19.07
N PRO A 39 -1.08 32.64 -17.95
CA PRO A 39 -1.49 33.27 -16.68
C PRO A 39 -0.28 33.77 -15.88
N PRO A 40 -0.47 34.76 -14.97
CA PRO A 40 0.60 35.19 -14.07
C PRO A 40 1.19 34.02 -13.26
N ARG A 41 2.47 34.10 -12.94
CA ARG A 41 3.18 33.07 -12.20
C ARG A 41 3.93 33.65 -11.00
N ASP A 42 4.61 32.79 -10.24
CA ASP A 42 5.25 33.13 -8.97
C ASP A 42 6.45 34.06 -9.12
N PHE A 43 7.13 34.08 -10.29
CA PHE A 43 8.31 34.93 -10.52
C PHE A 43 8.55 35.23 -11.99
N TYR A 44 9.38 36.27 -12.21
CA TYR A 44 9.77 36.77 -13.55
C TYR A 44 11.27 37.05 -13.58
N LEU A 45 11.99 36.38 -14.50
CA LEU A 45 13.41 36.60 -14.77
C LEU A 45 13.56 37.33 -16.10
N TYR A 46 14.23 38.48 -16.08
CA TYR A 46 14.45 39.31 -17.25
C TYR A 46 15.92 39.31 -17.64
N PHE A 47 16.23 38.86 -18.86
CA PHE A 47 17.52 39.05 -19.48
C PHE A 47 17.53 40.36 -20.27
N ILE A 48 18.24 41.35 -19.73
CA ILE A 48 18.30 42.70 -20.30
C ILE A 48 19.50 42.82 -21.19
N GLN A 49 19.30 43.45 -22.38
CA GLN A 49 20.37 43.72 -23.34
C GLN A 49 21.43 44.68 -22.74
N PRO A 50 22.71 44.66 -23.27
CA PRO A 50 23.81 45.45 -22.73
C PRO A 50 23.67 46.96 -22.95
N PHE A 51 22.92 47.35 -23.96
CA PHE A 51 22.68 48.76 -24.27
C PHE A 51 21.39 49.21 -23.60
N ASP A 52 21.33 50.44 -23.10
CA ASP A 52 20.22 50.94 -22.32
C ASP A 52 18.86 50.69 -23.02
N PRO A 53 18.08 49.75 -22.53
CA PRO A 53 16.78 49.48 -23.13
C PRO A 53 15.85 50.64 -22.79
N PRO A 54 15.10 51.14 -23.75
CA PRO A 54 13.99 52.01 -23.44
C PRO A 54 13.06 51.23 -22.53
N TYR A 55 12.57 51.85 -21.45
CA TYR A 55 11.63 51.27 -20.50
C TYR A 55 12.18 50.36 -19.40
N PHE A 56 13.50 50.20 -19.22
CA PHE A 56 14.02 49.54 -18.05
C PHE A 56 13.87 50.42 -16.81
N LYS A 57 13.08 49.96 -15.86
CA LYS A 57 12.95 50.52 -14.54
C LYS A 57 12.78 49.38 -13.53
N ASP A 58 13.68 49.30 -12.56
CA ASP A 58 13.53 48.42 -11.41
C ASP A 58 12.52 49.02 -10.46
N GLU A 59 11.31 48.51 -10.43
CA GLU A 59 10.24 48.92 -9.51
C GLU A 59 10.36 48.24 -8.14
N ARG A 60 11.43 47.50 -7.89
CA ARG A 60 11.74 46.77 -6.65
C ARG A 60 10.68 45.74 -6.27
N LYS A 61 9.99 45.15 -7.27
CA LYS A 61 9.03 44.08 -7.02
C LYS A 61 9.76 42.85 -6.50
N PRO A 62 9.19 42.15 -5.50
CA PRO A 62 9.86 40.99 -4.90
C PRO A 62 9.88 39.74 -5.80
N ASP A 63 9.04 39.70 -6.83
CA ASP A 63 8.89 38.60 -7.78
C ASP A 63 9.66 38.81 -9.09
N GLU A 64 10.43 39.92 -9.22
CA GLU A 64 11.18 40.28 -10.42
C GLU A 64 12.67 40.27 -10.17
N LEU A 65 13.44 39.64 -11.08
CA LEU A 65 14.90 39.61 -11.07
C LEU A 65 15.43 39.92 -12.46
N PHE A 66 16.40 40.81 -12.52
CA PHE A 66 16.98 41.27 -13.77
C PHE A 66 18.42 40.80 -13.92
N LEU A 67 18.75 40.21 -15.08
CA LEU A 67 20.08 39.81 -15.47
C LEU A 67 20.53 40.72 -16.62
N ARG A 68 21.45 41.64 -16.32
CA ARG A 68 21.97 42.61 -17.27
C ARG A 68 23.38 42.21 -17.73
N LEU A 69 23.58 42.15 -19.04
CA LEU A 69 24.91 41.92 -19.61
C LEU A 69 25.67 43.23 -19.59
N THR A 70 26.65 43.38 -18.70
CA THR A 70 27.43 44.63 -18.50
C THR A 70 28.88 44.49 -18.85
N GLY A 71 29.47 43.33 -18.63
CA GLY A 71 30.91 43.07 -18.84
C GLY A 71 31.29 42.72 -20.28
N ILE A 72 30.87 43.53 -21.28
CA ILE A 72 31.17 43.30 -22.69
C ILE A 72 32.48 43.97 -23.09
N ASP A 73 33.34 43.24 -23.80
CA ASP A 73 34.59 43.70 -24.36
C ASP A 73 34.50 44.03 -25.88
N GLU A 74 35.59 44.42 -26.48
CA GLU A 74 35.62 44.76 -27.91
C GLU A 74 35.46 43.52 -28.81
N GLU A 75 35.88 42.35 -28.36
CA GLU A 75 35.68 41.09 -29.09
C GLU A 75 34.16 40.83 -29.24
N PHE A 76 33.39 40.92 -28.15
CA PHE A 76 31.93 40.77 -28.20
C PHE A 76 31.27 41.85 -29.08
N ARG A 77 31.67 43.10 -28.93
CA ARG A 77 31.12 44.23 -29.70
C ARG A 77 31.37 44.06 -31.19
N SER A 78 32.58 43.67 -31.57
CA SER A 78 32.96 43.42 -32.96
C SER A 78 32.19 42.24 -33.55
N ALA A 79 32.11 41.12 -32.84
CA ALA A 79 31.34 39.96 -33.28
C ALA A 79 29.84 40.29 -33.45
N LEU A 80 29.27 41.09 -32.53
CA LEU A 80 27.86 41.51 -32.60
C LEU A 80 27.61 42.44 -33.80
N ARG A 81 28.47 43.42 -34.02
CA ARG A 81 28.38 44.31 -35.19
C ARG A 81 28.46 43.55 -36.50
N ASN A 82 29.45 42.65 -36.61
CA ASN A 82 29.66 41.82 -37.80
C ASN A 82 28.47 40.85 -38.04
N TYR A 83 27.94 40.26 -36.99
CA TYR A 83 26.74 39.43 -37.08
C TYR A 83 25.53 40.22 -37.60
N ALA A 84 25.28 41.39 -37.03
CA ALA A 84 24.20 42.27 -37.47
C ALA A 84 24.35 42.67 -38.94
N ALA A 85 25.55 43.15 -39.34
CA ALA A 85 25.84 43.52 -40.70
C ALA A 85 25.67 42.35 -41.69
N ALA A 86 26.15 41.15 -41.31
CA ALA A 86 26.00 39.96 -42.16
C ALA A 86 24.54 39.56 -42.35
N LEU A 87 23.68 39.67 -41.30
CA LEU A 87 22.22 39.44 -41.42
C LEU A 87 21.54 40.47 -42.32
N ASP A 88 21.89 41.75 -42.21
CA ASP A 88 21.34 42.81 -43.06
C ASP A 88 21.70 42.59 -44.54
N LEU A 89 22.96 42.28 -44.82
CA LEU A 89 23.42 41.95 -46.17
C LEU A 89 22.76 40.69 -46.71
N ALA A 90 22.57 39.64 -45.86
CA ALA A 90 21.89 38.43 -46.27
C ALA A 90 20.38 38.69 -46.58
N SER A 91 19.75 39.65 -45.88
CA SER A 91 18.34 40.02 -46.13
C SER A 91 18.14 40.80 -47.44
N THR A 92 19.12 41.56 -47.85
CA THR A 92 19.06 42.44 -49.05
C THR A 92 19.70 41.79 -50.27
N SER A 93 20.42 40.68 -50.14
CA SER A 93 21.10 39.98 -51.25
C SER A 93 20.30 38.77 -51.73
N ALA A 94 20.61 38.30 -52.95
CA ALA A 94 20.03 37.12 -53.57
C ALA A 94 21.11 36.12 -54.01
N GLY A 95 20.70 34.85 -54.27
CA GLY A 95 21.55 33.80 -54.81
C GLY A 95 22.76 33.48 -53.94
N HIS A 96 23.93 33.34 -54.54
CA HIS A 96 25.17 32.96 -53.86
C HIS A 96 25.62 33.98 -52.81
N ALA A 97 25.41 35.28 -53.08
CA ALA A 97 25.74 36.32 -52.11
C ALA A 97 24.97 36.17 -50.81
N LYS A 98 23.67 35.84 -50.89
CA LYS A 98 22.81 35.57 -49.72
C LYS A 98 23.35 34.41 -48.88
N SER A 99 23.69 33.29 -49.53
CA SER A 99 24.22 32.11 -48.81
C SER A 99 25.57 32.39 -48.17
N THR A 100 26.42 33.18 -48.81
CA THR A 100 27.72 33.59 -48.26
C THR A 100 27.54 34.46 -47.01
N TYR A 101 26.64 35.45 -47.06
CA TYR A 101 26.37 36.29 -45.88
C TYR A 101 25.68 35.54 -44.74
N GLN A 102 24.81 34.59 -45.05
CA GLN A 102 24.23 33.69 -44.03
C GLN A 102 25.33 32.86 -43.36
N SER A 103 26.23 32.26 -44.12
CA SER A 103 27.36 31.49 -43.58
C SER A 103 28.28 32.33 -42.68
N LYS A 104 28.53 33.60 -43.07
CA LYS A 104 29.28 34.55 -42.22
C LYS A 104 28.53 34.90 -40.96
N ALA A 105 27.22 35.15 -41.05
CA ALA A 105 26.39 35.40 -39.88
C ALA A 105 26.42 34.22 -38.89
N ASP A 106 26.31 32.98 -39.39
CA ASP A 106 26.46 31.77 -38.58
C ASP A 106 27.84 31.65 -37.92
N GLY A 107 28.90 32.09 -38.59
CA GLY A 107 30.25 32.20 -38.03
C GLY A 107 30.29 33.15 -36.84
N PHE A 108 29.88 34.40 -37.05
CA PHE A 108 29.85 35.41 -35.97
C PHE A 108 28.89 35.06 -34.85
N LEU A 109 27.78 34.37 -35.10
CA LEU A 109 26.91 33.84 -34.07
C LEU A 109 27.65 32.79 -33.22
N ARG A 110 28.43 31.90 -33.84
CA ARG A 110 29.27 30.94 -33.08
C ARG A 110 30.29 31.67 -32.21
N ASP A 111 30.93 32.71 -32.71
CA ASP A 111 31.89 33.51 -31.93
C ASP A 111 31.20 34.17 -30.72
N LEU A 112 30.02 34.75 -30.89
CA LEU A 112 29.20 35.32 -29.82
C LEU A 112 28.81 34.26 -28.76
N VAL A 113 28.39 33.08 -29.21
CA VAL A 113 28.03 31.98 -28.32
C VAL A 113 29.26 31.48 -27.55
N GLN A 114 30.41 31.39 -28.21
CA GLN A 114 31.69 31.01 -27.59
C GLN A 114 32.13 32.04 -26.54
N TRP A 115 32.04 33.32 -26.87
CA TRP A 115 32.33 34.40 -25.94
C TRP A 115 31.43 34.37 -24.72
N LEU A 116 30.11 34.21 -24.94
CA LEU A 116 29.15 34.05 -23.85
C LEU A 116 29.52 32.86 -22.97
N ARG A 117 29.79 31.70 -23.52
CA ARG A 117 30.19 30.51 -22.74
C ARG A 117 31.41 30.75 -21.87
N LYS A 118 32.38 31.52 -22.36
CA LYS A 118 33.60 31.84 -21.64
C LYS A 118 33.40 32.90 -20.54
N ASN A 119 32.54 33.89 -20.78
CA ASN A 119 32.41 35.06 -19.94
C ASN A 119 31.08 35.15 -19.13
N MET A 120 30.15 34.20 -19.30
CA MET A 120 28.79 34.24 -18.71
C MET A 120 28.80 34.53 -17.22
N THR A 121 29.68 33.90 -16.46
CA THR A 121 29.73 34.01 -15.00
C THR A 121 30.18 35.37 -14.50
N THR A 122 30.96 36.11 -15.31
CA THR A 122 31.54 37.39 -14.93
C THR A 122 30.92 38.58 -15.65
N ALA A 123 30.28 38.35 -16.81
CA ALA A 123 29.75 39.40 -17.68
C ALA A 123 28.34 39.86 -17.29
N PHE A 124 27.61 39.07 -16.50
CA PHE A 124 26.27 39.44 -16.04
C PHE A 124 26.28 40.03 -14.65
N GLU A 125 25.49 41.09 -14.49
CA GLU A 125 25.10 41.72 -13.25
C GLU A 125 23.64 41.36 -12.93
N VAL A 126 23.35 41.06 -11.69
CA VAL A 126 22.00 40.75 -11.24
C VAL A 126 21.48 41.90 -10.39
N ILE A 127 20.33 42.39 -10.79
CA ILE A 127 19.60 43.47 -10.08
C ILE A 127 18.36 42.84 -9.44
N TYR A 128 18.27 42.99 -8.12
CA TYR A 128 17.14 42.54 -7.33
C TYR A 128 16.82 43.57 -6.24
N GLN A 129 15.58 44.06 -6.25
CA GLN A 129 15.07 45.06 -5.30
C GLN A 129 16.02 46.26 -5.12
N GLY A 130 16.53 46.81 -6.21
CA GLY A 130 17.42 47.99 -6.19
C GLY A 130 18.87 47.70 -5.82
N ARG A 131 19.23 46.42 -5.58
CA ARG A 131 20.62 46.01 -5.30
C ARG A 131 21.22 45.35 -6.55
N SER A 132 22.38 45.83 -6.97
CA SER A 132 23.11 45.29 -8.10
C SER A 132 24.41 44.63 -7.66
N LYS A 133 24.66 43.39 -8.10
CA LYS A 133 25.89 42.65 -7.83
C LYS A 133 26.16 41.67 -8.98
N LYS A 134 27.42 41.25 -9.11
CA LYS A 134 27.76 40.17 -10.06
C LYS A 134 27.12 38.85 -9.65
N LEU A 135 26.83 38.01 -10.63
CA LEU A 135 26.17 36.69 -10.42
C LEU A 135 26.80 35.92 -9.26
N ILE A 136 28.13 35.79 -9.26
CA ILE A 136 28.84 34.98 -8.26
C ILE A 136 28.77 35.55 -6.84
N GLU A 137 28.60 36.88 -6.71
CA GLU A 137 28.54 37.53 -5.42
C GLU A 137 27.23 37.25 -4.64
N TRP A 138 26.15 36.95 -5.35
CA TRP A 138 24.87 36.61 -4.75
C TRP A 138 24.86 35.25 -4.07
N VAL A 139 25.65 34.30 -4.58
CA VAL A 139 25.74 32.92 -4.07
C VAL A 139 26.96 32.69 -3.17
N LYS A 140 27.84 33.69 -3.03
CA LYS A 140 29.05 33.59 -2.22
C LYS A 140 28.69 33.42 -0.74
N GLY A 141 29.14 32.32 -0.12
CA GLY A 141 28.91 32.04 1.30
C GLY A 141 27.55 31.43 1.64
N LYS A 142 26.69 31.12 0.67
CA LYS A 142 25.42 30.39 0.88
C LYS A 142 25.53 28.94 0.38
N SER A 143 24.85 28.03 1.04
CA SER A 143 24.79 26.59 0.68
C SER A 143 24.18 26.29 -0.71
N ALA A 144 23.91 27.30 -1.53
CA ALA A 144 23.47 27.16 -2.92
C ALA A 144 24.40 26.28 -3.78
N LEU A 145 25.62 26.03 -3.32
CA LEU A 145 26.60 25.12 -3.90
C LEU A 145 26.29 23.63 -3.67
N GLY A 146 25.26 23.28 -2.90
CA GLY A 146 24.79 21.92 -2.71
C GLY A 146 24.18 21.28 -3.97
N PHE A 147 23.84 22.09 -4.99
CA PHE A 147 23.26 21.64 -6.26
C PHE A 147 24.20 20.76 -7.11
N SER A 148 25.48 20.98 -7.02
CA SER A 148 26.45 20.37 -7.93
C SER A 148 27.38 19.38 -7.24
N GLY A 149 26.99 18.75 -6.15
CA GLY A 149 27.81 17.70 -5.52
C GLY A 149 29.23 18.15 -5.13
N GLY A 150 29.40 19.38 -4.64
CA GLY A 150 30.71 19.89 -4.21
C GLY A 150 31.59 20.43 -5.34
N MET A 151 31.03 20.76 -6.51
CA MET A 151 31.76 21.41 -7.58
C MET A 151 32.14 22.86 -7.22
N SER A 152 33.38 23.27 -7.57
CA SER A 152 33.80 24.65 -7.42
C SER A 152 32.98 25.58 -8.33
N PRO A 153 32.73 26.85 -7.91
CA PRO A 153 31.93 27.81 -8.68
C PRO A 153 32.38 27.98 -10.15
N GLU A 154 33.63 27.69 -10.43
CA GLU A 154 34.23 27.78 -11.78
C GLU A 154 33.78 26.67 -12.76
N ARG A 155 33.17 25.61 -12.25
CA ARG A 155 32.64 24.46 -13.03
C ARG A 155 31.13 24.43 -13.17
N ILE A 156 30.43 25.39 -12.56
CA ILE A 156 28.96 25.47 -12.65
C ILE A 156 28.61 26.07 -14.01
N ASN A 157 27.68 25.41 -14.73
CA ASN A 157 27.18 25.99 -15.97
C ASN A 157 26.33 27.23 -15.71
N PHE A 158 26.19 28.09 -16.71
CA PHE A 158 25.48 29.36 -16.57
C PHE A 158 24.03 29.20 -16.11
N ARG A 159 23.32 28.22 -16.64
CA ARG A 159 21.92 27.94 -16.27
C ARG A 159 21.78 27.64 -14.77
N ASP A 160 22.63 26.77 -14.25
CA ASP A 160 22.59 26.37 -12.85
C ASP A 160 23.00 27.55 -11.94
N LEU A 161 23.94 28.38 -12.37
CA LEU A 161 24.32 29.58 -11.64
C LEU A 161 23.18 30.60 -11.61
N VAL A 162 22.49 30.84 -12.71
CA VAL A 162 21.30 31.72 -12.78
C VAL A 162 20.20 31.20 -11.88
N ASN A 163 19.92 29.89 -11.94
CA ASN A 163 18.91 29.26 -11.08
C ASN A 163 19.29 29.40 -9.60
N ALA A 164 20.55 29.16 -9.23
CA ALA A 164 21.01 29.31 -7.86
C ALA A 164 20.85 30.76 -7.34
N VAL A 165 21.23 31.74 -8.17
CA VAL A 165 21.08 33.17 -7.82
C VAL A 165 19.59 33.53 -7.69
N ALA A 166 18.77 33.12 -8.65
CA ALA A 166 17.34 33.37 -8.64
C ALA A 166 16.66 32.73 -7.43
N SER A 167 17.02 31.49 -7.10
CA SER A 167 16.50 30.79 -5.90
C SER A 167 16.87 31.52 -4.61
N VAL A 168 18.10 32.00 -4.50
CA VAL A 168 18.54 32.79 -3.33
C VAL A 168 17.82 34.14 -3.22
N CYS A 169 17.63 34.84 -4.34
CA CYS A 169 16.96 36.14 -4.34
C CYS A 169 15.46 36.02 -4.09
N LEU A 170 14.80 35.07 -4.74
CA LEU A 170 13.36 34.92 -4.72
C LEU A 170 12.84 34.05 -3.55
N GLY A 171 13.71 33.31 -2.87
CA GLY A 171 13.33 32.48 -1.70
C GLY A 171 12.49 33.23 -0.67
N PRO A 172 12.88 34.43 -0.18
CA PRO A 172 12.07 35.22 0.75
C PRO A 172 10.70 35.64 0.19
N HIS A 173 10.59 35.83 -1.11
CA HIS A 173 9.31 36.10 -1.77
C HIS A 173 8.39 34.87 -1.72
N PHE A 174 8.91 33.69 -2.04
CA PHE A 174 8.15 32.45 -1.96
C PHE A 174 7.70 32.15 -0.53
N GLU A 175 8.57 32.37 0.45
CA GLU A 175 8.26 32.22 1.88
C GLU A 175 7.11 33.16 2.31
N ASN A 176 7.12 34.41 1.86
CA ASN A 176 6.02 35.34 2.14
C ASN A 176 4.71 34.94 1.45
N GLN A 177 4.76 34.26 0.31
CA GLN A 177 3.57 33.78 -0.38
C GLN A 177 2.98 32.52 0.24
N ALA A 178 3.81 31.66 0.81
CA ALA A 178 3.41 30.37 1.34
C ALA A 178 4.27 30.00 2.58
N PRO A 179 4.07 30.70 3.72
CA PRO A 179 4.93 30.54 4.90
C PRO A 179 4.88 29.16 5.53
N GLU A 180 3.84 28.38 5.25
CA GLU A 180 3.67 27.03 5.76
C GLU A 180 3.62 25.97 4.65
N TYR A 181 4.31 26.23 3.53
CA TYR A 181 4.45 25.24 2.44
C TYR A 181 5.30 24.05 2.90
N PRO A 182 5.03 22.80 2.45
CA PRO A 182 5.78 21.62 2.86
C PRO A 182 7.28 21.70 2.52
N VAL A 183 8.11 21.14 3.41
CA VAL A 183 9.56 20.98 3.19
C VAL A 183 9.83 19.52 2.80
N PHE A 184 10.26 19.31 1.56
CA PHE A 184 10.51 17.96 1.05
C PHE A 184 11.96 17.53 1.26
N SER A 185 12.19 16.24 1.53
CA SER A 185 13.54 15.67 1.62
C SER A 185 14.19 15.43 0.26
N ILE A 186 13.40 15.47 -0.83
CA ILE A 186 13.83 15.34 -2.23
C ILE A 186 13.31 16.50 -3.06
N LEU A 187 13.92 16.77 -4.21
CA LEU A 187 13.42 17.80 -5.13
C LEU A 187 12.12 17.36 -5.80
N ILE A 188 11.08 18.15 -5.61
CA ILE A 188 9.78 18.00 -6.27
C ILE A 188 9.66 19.06 -7.39
N THR A 189 9.45 18.58 -8.61
CA THR A 189 9.28 19.40 -9.82
C THR A 189 7.88 19.16 -10.41
N SER A 190 7.47 19.99 -11.38
CA SER A 190 6.21 19.79 -12.11
C SER A 190 6.17 18.42 -12.81
N VAL A 191 7.33 17.88 -13.20
CA VAL A 191 7.44 16.60 -13.91
C VAL A 191 7.18 15.40 -13.01
N ASN A 192 7.74 15.41 -11.78
CA ASN A 192 7.65 14.26 -10.87
C ASN A 192 6.54 14.38 -9.82
N ARG A 193 5.89 15.54 -9.65
CA ARG A 193 4.86 15.80 -8.63
C ARG A 193 3.70 14.80 -8.70
N ALA A 194 3.13 14.62 -9.89
CA ALA A 194 2.01 13.70 -10.08
C ALA A 194 2.38 12.25 -9.71
N GLN A 195 3.56 11.80 -10.10
CA GLN A 195 4.05 10.45 -9.76
C GLN A 195 4.33 10.32 -8.26
N ALA A 196 4.94 11.32 -7.64
CA ALA A 196 5.23 11.33 -6.21
C ALA A 196 3.94 11.29 -5.37
N ALA A 197 2.90 12.03 -5.79
CA ALA A 197 1.58 11.96 -5.17
C ALA A 197 0.93 10.58 -5.35
N GLN A 198 1.01 9.98 -6.54
CA GLN A 198 0.49 8.64 -6.80
C GLN A 198 1.20 7.57 -5.95
N ASP A 199 2.51 7.68 -5.78
CA ASP A 199 3.29 6.78 -4.93
C ASP A 199 2.91 6.93 -3.45
N ALA A 200 2.64 8.16 -2.99
CA ALA A 200 2.14 8.42 -1.64
C ALA A 200 0.75 7.79 -1.42
N LEU A 201 -0.17 7.88 -2.39
CA LEU A 201 -1.48 7.22 -2.33
C LEU A 201 -1.37 5.71 -2.20
N ARG A 202 -0.46 5.08 -2.95
CA ARG A 202 -0.19 3.63 -2.86
C ARG A 202 0.36 3.25 -1.49
N ALA A 203 1.26 4.05 -0.94
CA ALA A 203 1.81 3.85 0.40
C ALA A 203 0.72 3.94 1.49
N ILE A 204 -0.20 4.93 1.40
CA ILE A 204 -1.36 5.06 2.29
C ILE A 204 -2.27 3.83 2.20
N ALA A 205 -2.41 3.24 1.02
CA ALA A 205 -3.20 2.02 0.82
C ALA A 205 -2.51 0.72 1.30
N GLY A 206 -1.31 0.81 1.88
CA GLY A 206 -0.57 -0.32 2.43
C GLY A 206 0.39 -1.01 1.46
N GLN A 207 0.68 -0.41 0.30
CA GLN A 207 1.72 -0.91 -0.61
C GLN A 207 3.12 -0.47 -0.16
N ALA A 208 4.16 -1.11 -0.70
CA ALA A 208 5.55 -0.78 -0.39
C ALA A 208 5.87 0.70 -0.64
N ARG A 209 6.49 1.37 0.32
CA ARG A 209 6.84 2.78 0.24
C ARG A 209 8.06 2.99 -0.64
N THR A 210 7.93 3.88 -1.61
CA THR A 210 9.07 4.42 -2.35
C THR A 210 9.71 5.57 -1.58
N ARG A 211 10.94 5.93 -1.92
CA ARG A 211 11.61 7.11 -1.36
C ARG A 211 10.80 8.40 -1.62
N GLN A 212 10.16 8.50 -2.79
CA GLN A 212 9.30 9.64 -3.12
C GLN A 212 8.05 9.68 -2.25
N ALA A 213 7.38 8.52 -2.05
CA ALA A 213 6.22 8.43 -1.17
C ALA A 213 6.56 8.87 0.27
N THR A 214 7.67 8.38 0.83
CA THR A 214 8.12 8.76 2.17
C THR A 214 8.36 10.27 2.25
N ALA A 215 9.08 10.85 1.28
CA ALA A 215 9.37 12.28 1.25
C ALA A 215 8.11 13.15 1.20
N VAL A 216 7.08 12.71 0.47
CA VAL A 216 5.79 13.43 0.37
C VAL A 216 4.99 13.30 1.67
N LEU A 217 4.88 12.09 2.20
CA LEU A 217 4.11 11.84 3.42
C LEU A 217 4.71 12.55 4.63
N ASP A 218 6.04 12.56 4.74
CA ASP A 218 6.78 13.26 5.79
C ASP A 218 6.62 14.78 5.67
N ALA A 219 6.81 15.35 4.47
CA ALA A 219 6.63 16.78 4.22
C ALA A 219 5.19 17.28 4.50
N LEU A 220 4.19 16.42 4.29
CA LEU A 220 2.79 16.72 4.60
C LEU A 220 2.42 16.37 6.06
N GLU A 221 3.41 16.00 6.88
CA GLU A 221 3.22 15.64 8.30
C GLU A 221 2.21 14.50 8.51
N LEU A 222 2.22 13.51 7.61
CA LEU A 222 1.29 12.38 7.61
C LEU A 222 1.89 11.10 8.19
N LEU A 223 3.13 11.15 8.70
CA LEU A 223 3.84 10.02 9.28
C LEU A 223 4.14 10.24 10.77
N ASP A 224 3.94 9.18 11.55
CA ASP A 224 4.52 8.99 12.87
C ASP A 224 5.37 7.71 12.82
N GLY A 225 6.68 7.87 12.65
CA GLY A 225 7.59 6.79 12.31
C GLY A 225 7.17 6.12 10.98
N ASP A 226 6.81 4.84 11.07
CA ASP A 226 6.33 4.08 9.89
C ASP A 226 4.80 4.06 9.73
N ARG A 227 4.05 4.71 10.59
CA ARG A 227 2.58 4.69 10.56
C ARG A 227 2.01 5.93 9.89
N ILE A 228 0.89 5.76 9.17
CA ILE A 228 0.12 6.88 8.65
C ILE A 228 -0.66 7.50 9.81
N GLN A 229 -0.36 8.75 10.12
CA GLN A 229 -0.97 9.50 11.23
C GLN A 229 -1.36 10.92 10.78
N PRO A 230 -2.58 11.11 10.27
CA PRO A 230 -3.00 12.41 9.74
C PRO A 230 -3.34 13.45 10.83
N TYR A 231 -3.55 13.01 12.08
CA TYR A 231 -4.03 13.91 13.13
C TYR A 231 -3.01 14.95 13.59
N ASP A 232 -1.73 14.73 13.34
CA ASP A 232 -0.67 15.70 13.67
C ASP A 232 -0.42 16.70 12.55
N SER A 233 -0.77 16.32 11.30
CA SER A 233 -0.63 17.19 10.13
C SER A 233 -1.46 18.47 10.24
N ARG A 234 -0.81 19.63 10.08
CA ARG A 234 -1.48 20.93 10.03
C ARG A 234 -2.44 21.03 8.85
N TYR A 235 -2.11 20.43 7.73
CA TYR A 235 -2.92 20.40 6.52
C TYR A 235 -4.20 19.58 6.72
N ALA A 236 -4.07 18.40 7.32
CA ALA A 236 -5.20 17.55 7.64
C ALA A 236 -6.12 18.18 8.70
N LYS A 237 -5.54 18.80 9.74
CA LYS A 237 -6.29 19.55 10.76
C LYS A 237 -7.14 20.64 10.12
N ARG A 238 -6.55 21.41 9.21
CA ARG A 238 -7.26 22.49 8.53
C ARG A 238 -8.45 21.99 7.69
N ILE A 239 -8.26 20.90 6.95
CA ILE A 239 -9.36 20.26 6.20
C ILE A 239 -10.45 19.76 7.15
N LEU A 240 -10.07 19.11 8.26
CA LEU A 240 -11.03 18.64 9.27
C LEU A 240 -11.81 19.78 9.93
N GLU A 241 -11.20 20.94 10.14
CA GLU A 241 -11.90 22.13 10.62
C GLU A 241 -13.01 22.56 9.65
N VAL A 242 -12.70 22.62 8.35
CA VAL A 242 -13.71 22.95 7.32
C VAL A 242 -14.85 21.92 7.32
N VAL A 243 -14.51 20.62 7.42
CA VAL A 243 -15.51 19.55 7.51
C VAL A 243 -16.35 19.65 8.79
N LYS A 244 -15.76 20.00 9.92
CA LYS A 244 -16.47 20.16 11.21
C LYS A 244 -17.42 21.34 11.23
N GLN A 245 -17.13 22.41 10.49
CA GLN A 245 -18.02 23.57 10.37
C GLN A 245 -19.32 23.26 9.59
N LYS A 246 -19.33 22.19 8.81
CA LYS A 246 -20.54 21.74 8.10
C LYS A 246 -21.46 20.94 9.02
N GLY A 247 -22.76 21.08 8.83
CA GLY A 247 -23.77 20.29 9.53
C GLY A 247 -23.77 18.82 9.11
N HIS A 248 -24.49 17.99 9.87
CA HIS A 248 -24.72 16.59 9.50
C HIS A 248 -25.41 16.49 8.12
N GLY A 249 -24.89 15.59 7.28
CA GLY A 249 -25.41 15.37 5.93
C GLY A 249 -24.99 16.43 4.91
N GLN A 250 -24.24 17.46 5.30
CA GLN A 250 -23.68 18.44 4.38
C GLN A 250 -22.31 17.99 3.88
N VAL A 251 -21.98 18.41 2.65
CA VAL A 251 -20.72 18.11 1.99
C VAL A 251 -19.84 19.35 1.92
N VAL A 252 -18.53 19.19 1.84
CA VAL A 252 -17.58 20.23 1.50
C VAL A 252 -17.22 20.05 0.03
N ASN A 253 -17.62 21.00 -0.81
CA ASN A 253 -17.32 20.95 -2.23
C ASN A 253 -15.85 21.24 -2.51
N ARG A 254 -15.34 20.75 -3.63
CA ARG A 254 -13.96 21.01 -4.07
C ARG A 254 -13.62 22.50 -4.08
N SER A 255 -14.54 23.34 -4.60
CA SER A 255 -14.36 24.79 -4.67
C SER A 255 -14.29 25.50 -3.32
N GLU A 256 -14.67 24.84 -2.23
CA GLU A 256 -14.53 25.37 -0.87
C GLU A 256 -13.11 25.09 -0.29
N LEU A 257 -12.43 24.09 -0.84
CA LEU A 257 -11.06 23.74 -0.46
C LEU A 257 -10.02 24.31 -1.45
N ILE A 258 -10.31 24.21 -2.72
CA ILE A 258 -9.39 24.60 -3.81
C ILE A 258 -9.84 25.93 -4.42
N GLN A 259 -8.97 26.93 -4.33
CA GLN A 259 -9.20 28.26 -4.86
C GLN A 259 -8.34 28.50 -6.09
N ASP A 260 -8.93 29.14 -7.11
CA ASP A 260 -8.20 29.58 -8.29
C ASP A 260 -7.52 30.93 -8.03
N VAL A 261 -6.19 30.96 -8.24
CA VAL A 261 -5.40 32.18 -8.18
C VAL A 261 -4.70 32.36 -9.52
N CYS A 262 -5.22 33.24 -10.36
CA CYS A 262 -4.67 33.51 -11.69
C CYS A 262 -4.54 32.24 -12.56
N SER A 263 -5.61 31.46 -12.63
CA SER A 263 -5.66 30.17 -13.38
C SER A 263 -4.68 29.11 -12.87
N VAL A 264 -4.33 29.17 -11.59
CA VAL A 264 -3.62 28.12 -10.87
C VAL A 264 -4.39 27.81 -9.59
N GLU A 265 -4.64 26.56 -9.35
CA GLU A 265 -5.44 26.09 -8.23
C GLU A 265 -4.57 25.77 -7.01
N TYR A 266 -4.98 26.25 -5.85
CA TYR A 266 -4.30 26.02 -4.59
C TYR A 266 -5.28 25.81 -3.42
N PHE A 267 -4.91 24.99 -2.46
CA PHE A 267 -5.50 24.98 -1.13
C PHE A 267 -4.81 26.03 -0.26
N GLU A 268 -5.59 26.88 0.42
CA GLU A 268 -5.12 27.99 1.28
C GLU A 268 -3.96 28.78 0.63
N PRO A 269 -4.24 29.55 -0.43
CA PRO A 269 -3.22 30.17 -1.29
C PRO A 269 -2.24 31.11 -0.60
N GLN A 270 -2.62 31.67 0.55
CA GLN A 270 -1.81 32.64 1.29
C GLN A 270 -1.03 32.03 2.47
N THR A 271 -1.32 30.77 2.82
CA THR A 271 -0.71 30.10 3.97
C THR A 271 0.08 28.88 3.53
N TYR A 272 -0.63 27.90 2.98
CA TYR A 272 -0.05 26.63 2.56
C TYR A 272 0.29 26.60 1.06
N ARG A 273 -0.49 27.25 0.24
CA ARG A 273 -0.35 27.26 -1.23
C ARG A 273 -0.14 25.88 -1.82
N LEU A 274 -0.87 24.86 -1.28
CA LEU A 274 -0.73 23.47 -1.73
C LEU A 274 -1.39 23.26 -3.08
N GLU A 275 -0.68 22.60 -3.97
CA GLU A 275 -1.21 22.12 -5.23
C GLU A 275 -2.25 21.01 -5.00
N PRO A 276 -3.24 20.86 -5.91
CA PRO A 276 -4.32 19.88 -5.76
C PRO A 276 -3.85 18.44 -5.54
N GLU A 277 -2.70 18.05 -6.10
CA GLU A 277 -2.14 16.71 -5.92
C GLU A 277 -1.79 16.42 -4.44
N TRP A 278 -1.24 17.41 -3.73
CA TRP A 278 -0.94 17.28 -2.30
C TRP A 278 -2.20 17.24 -1.46
N VAL A 279 -3.19 18.04 -1.84
CA VAL A 279 -4.50 17.99 -1.17
C VAL A 279 -5.11 16.60 -1.26
N VAL A 280 -5.06 15.97 -2.44
CA VAL A 280 -5.55 14.58 -2.62
C VAL A 280 -4.81 13.59 -1.73
N VAL A 281 -3.49 13.73 -1.55
CA VAL A 281 -2.70 12.89 -0.62
C VAL A 281 -3.18 13.08 0.83
N VAL A 282 -3.40 14.33 1.26
CA VAL A 282 -3.95 14.61 2.59
C VAL A 282 -5.36 14.05 2.74
N LEU A 283 -6.24 14.23 1.73
CA LEU A 283 -7.58 13.64 1.74
C LEU A 283 -7.55 12.12 1.83
N ALA A 284 -6.65 11.46 1.10
CA ALA A 284 -6.50 10.00 1.16
C ALA A 284 -6.07 9.52 2.55
N SER A 285 -5.20 10.26 3.24
CA SER A 285 -4.83 9.94 4.63
C SER A 285 -6.01 10.10 5.61
N LEU A 286 -6.88 11.07 5.38
CA LEU A 286 -8.11 11.24 6.15
C LEU A 286 -9.16 10.17 5.83
N VAL A 287 -9.21 9.70 4.57
CA VAL A 287 -10.01 8.51 4.19
C VAL A 287 -9.48 7.26 4.90
N TYR A 288 -8.15 7.07 4.92
CA TYR A 288 -7.51 5.98 5.66
C TYR A 288 -7.88 5.98 7.15
N ALA A 289 -7.85 7.14 7.78
CA ALA A 289 -8.25 7.30 9.18
C ALA A 289 -9.77 7.16 9.40
N GLY A 290 -10.58 7.12 8.33
CA GLY A 290 -12.04 7.06 8.40
C GLY A 290 -12.68 8.37 8.86
N GLU A 291 -12.03 9.51 8.64
CA GLU A 291 -12.55 10.84 9.02
C GLU A 291 -13.40 11.47 7.94
N ILE A 292 -13.19 11.09 6.69
CA ILE A 292 -13.95 11.59 5.54
C ILE A 292 -14.24 10.46 4.53
N VAL A 293 -15.24 10.71 3.68
CA VAL A 293 -15.48 9.97 2.44
C VAL A 293 -15.21 10.91 1.28
N LEU A 294 -14.35 10.50 0.34
CA LEU A 294 -14.00 11.27 -0.85
C LEU A 294 -14.90 10.88 -2.02
N SER A 295 -15.52 11.84 -2.66
CA SER A 295 -16.40 11.63 -3.81
C SER A 295 -15.80 12.21 -5.09
N ILE A 296 -15.64 11.36 -6.11
CA ILE A 296 -15.32 11.76 -7.49
C ILE A 296 -16.56 11.50 -8.38
N PRO A 297 -16.59 11.96 -9.62
CA PRO A 297 -17.71 11.65 -10.53
C PRO A 297 -17.94 10.14 -10.65
N GLY A 298 -19.12 9.67 -10.26
CA GLY A 298 -19.54 8.27 -10.36
C GLY A 298 -19.01 7.32 -9.27
N ARG A 299 -18.11 7.75 -8.36
CA ARG A 299 -17.52 6.88 -7.32
C ARG A 299 -17.34 7.61 -5.99
N LYS A 300 -17.44 6.85 -4.91
CA LYS A 300 -17.12 7.30 -3.55
C LYS A 300 -16.07 6.37 -2.93
N PHE A 301 -15.15 6.95 -2.18
CA PHE A 301 -14.10 6.22 -1.47
C PHE A 301 -14.18 6.51 0.01
N ASP A 302 -14.50 5.49 0.77
CA ASP A 302 -14.32 5.41 2.21
C ASP A 302 -13.05 4.61 2.56
N ALA A 303 -12.81 4.35 3.84
CA ALA A 303 -11.63 3.60 4.28
C ALA A 303 -11.56 2.16 3.73
N THR A 304 -12.70 1.54 3.37
CA THR A 304 -12.73 0.20 2.75
C THR A 304 -12.33 0.25 1.28
N GLY A 305 -12.62 1.35 0.59
CA GLY A 305 -12.31 1.61 -0.81
C GLY A 305 -10.90 2.14 -1.07
N LEU A 306 -10.01 2.18 -0.07
CA LEU A 306 -8.70 2.83 -0.16
C LEU A 306 -7.79 2.23 -1.26
N ALA A 307 -7.85 0.92 -1.47
CA ALA A 307 -7.10 0.27 -2.55
C ALA A 307 -7.56 0.72 -3.94
N GLN A 308 -8.86 0.93 -4.12
CA GLN A 308 -9.43 1.46 -5.36
C GLN A 308 -9.04 2.93 -5.55
N LEU A 309 -9.05 3.72 -4.48
CA LEU A 309 -8.60 5.11 -4.49
C LEU A 309 -7.13 5.19 -4.98
N ALA A 310 -6.24 4.39 -4.40
CA ALA A 310 -4.83 4.35 -4.79
C ALA A 310 -4.60 3.82 -6.22
N GLY A 311 -5.51 3.00 -6.74
CA GLY A 311 -5.52 2.55 -8.15
C GLY A 311 -6.08 3.57 -9.13
N THR A 312 -6.76 4.61 -8.65
CA THR A 312 -7.29 5.69 -9.49
C THR A 312 -6.17 6.70 -9.78
N GLY A 313 -6.08 7.14 -11.05
CA GLY A 313 -5.04 8.10 -11.46
C GLY A 313 -5.17 9.44 -10.76
N ILE A 314 -4.04 10.05 -10.38
CA ILE A 314 -4.01 11.34 -9.67
C ILE A 314 -4.77 12.44 -10.43
N ASN A 315 -4.67 12.46 -11.76
CA ASN A 315 -5.36 13.45 -12.60
C ASN A 315 -6.89 13.37 -12.50
N GLU A 316 -7.45 12.20 -12.21
CA GLU A 316 -8.87 12.01 -11.96
C GLU A 316 -9.22 12.41 -10.53
N LEU A 317 -8.37 12.03 -9.56
CA LEU A 317 -8.58 12.33 -8.15
C LEU A 317 -8.52 13.83 -7.83
N VAL A 318 -7.67 14.61 -8.49
CA VAL A 318 -7.61 16.07 -8.31
C VAL A 318 -8.90 16.77 -8.74
N GLN A 319 -9.73 16.11 -9.56
CA GLN A 319 -11.05 16.57 -9.95
C GLN A 319 -12.16 16.04 -9.03
N PHE A 320 -11.85 15.77 -7.77
CA PHE A 320 -12.86 15.33 -6.81
C PHE A 320 -14.02 16.32 -6.71
N LYS A 321 -15.21 15.79 -6.41
CA LYS A 321 -16.44 16.59 -6.39
C LYS A 321 -16.66 17.25 -5.03
N HIS A 322 -16.61 16.44 -4.00
CA HIS A 322 -16.78 16.85 -2.61
C HIS A 322 -16.18 15.82 -1.64
N ILE A 323 -16.08 16.24 -0.39
CA ILE A 323 -15.82 15.34 0.75
C ILE A 323 -17.01 15.42 1.70
N GLU A 324 -17.32 14.32 2.37
CA GLU A 324 -18.43 14.23 3.32
C GLU A 324 -17.97 13.53 4.62
N ARG A 325 -18.71 13.74 5.71
CA ARG A 325 -18.46 13.01 6.95
C ARG A 325 -18.88 11.56 6.78
N PRO A 326 -18.10 10.60 7.30
CA PRO A 326 -18.48 9.20 7.31
C PRO A 326 -19.62 8.97 8.32
N LYS A 327 -20.18 7.76 8.30
CA LYS A 327 -21.14 7.30 9.31
C LYS A 327 -20.50 7.35 10.70
N GLU A 328 -21.33 7.52 11.72
CA GLU A 328 -20.88 7.43 13.12
C GLU A 328 -20.48 6.00 13.49
N TRP A 329 -19.65 5.86 14.52
CA TRP A 329 -19.23 4.57 15.04
C TRP A 329 -20.42 3.75 15.56
N ASN A 330 -20.58 2.53 15.08
CA ASN A 330 -21.48 1.56 15.68
C ASN A 330 -20.78 0.84 16.85
N VAL A 331 -20.57 1.56 17.95
CA VAL A 331 -19.88 1.03 19.15
C VAL A 331 -20.53 -0.25 19.70
N PRO A 332 -21.88 -0.38 19.75
CA PRO A 332 -22.51 -1.63 20.17
C PRO A 332 -22.11 -2.83 19.29
N ALA A 333 -22.09 -2.67 17.97
CA ALA A 333 -21.69 -3.74 17.07
C ALA A 333 -20.20 -4.09 17.21
N LEU A 334 -19.32 -3.08 17.40
CA LEU A 334 -17.90 -3.33 17.68
C LEU A 334 -17.71 -4.12 18.97
N LYS A 335 -18.40 -3.77 20.05
CA LYS A 335 -18.35 -4.53 21.32
C LYS A 335 -18.76 -5.98 21.12
N ALA A 336 -19.89 -6.21 20.44
CA ALA A 336 -20.35 -7.55 20.13
C ALA A 336 -19.34 -8.33 19.27
N LEU A 337 -18.66 -7.65 18.34
CA LEU A 337 -17.63 -8.26 17.50
C LEU A 337 -16.41 -8.70 18.33
N PHE A 338 -15.91 -7.85 19.23
CA PHE A 338 -14.80 -8.20 20.12
C PHE A 338 -15.19 -9.37 21.04
N GLU A 339 -16.38 -9.35 21.63
CA GLU A 339 -16.91 -10.43 22.48
C GLU A 339 -17.04 -11.76 21.72
N LEU A 340 -17.46 -11.73 20.45
CA LEU A 340 -17.59 -12.92 19.61
C LEU A 340 -16.28 -13.68 19.49
N PHE A 341 -15.15 -12.95 19.46
CA PHE A 341 -13.80 -13.52 19.37
C PHE A 341 -13.11 -13.69 20.73
N GLY A 342 -13.83 -13.54 21.83
CA GLY A 342 -13.28 -13.69 23.18
C GLY A 342 -12.35 -12.56 23.62
N LEU A 343 -12.40 -11.41 22.93
CA LEU A 343 -11.62 -10.22 23.26
C LEU A 343 -12.41 -9.29 24.18
N ALA A 344 -11.70 -8.46 24.94
CA ALA A 344 -12.36 -7.54 25.87
C ALA A 344 -13.20 -6.47 25.12
N PRO A 345 -14.52 -6.33 25.42
CA PRO A 345 -15.38 -5.37 24.71
C PRO A 345 -14.94 -3.90 24.90
N GLY A 346 -14.17 -3.60 25.95
CA GLY A 346 -13.57 -2.29 26.18
C GLY A 346 -12.56 -1.88 25.09
N MET A 347 -11.99 -2.84 24.36
CA MET A 347 -11.10 -2.58 23.22
C MET A 347 -11.80 -1.81 22.09
N ALA A 348 -13.12 -1.96 21.94
CA ALA A 348 -13.92 -1.16 21.01
C ALA A 348 -13.77 0.33 21.24
N GLN A 349 -13.61 0.79 22.48
CA GLN A 349 -13.40 2.19 22.80
C GLN A 349 -12.03 2.69 22.30
N LEU A 350 -10.99 1.88 22.44
CA LEU A 350 -9.64 2.22 21.94
C LEU A 350 -9.61 2.34 20.42
N VAL A 351 -10.37 1.48 19.73
CA VAL A 351 -10.54 1.57 18.25
C VAL A 351 -11.19 2.91 17.87
N THR A 352 -12.19 3.36 18.59
CA THR A 352 -12.83 4.66 18.30
C THR A 352 -11.91 5.87 18.52
N MET A 353 -10.84 5.69 19.32
CA MET A 353 -9.78 6.66 19.53
C MET A 353 -8.66 6.58 18.49
N GLY A 354 -8.76 5.69 17.49
CA GLY A 354 -7.80 5.53 16.43
C GLY A 354 -6.64 4.55 16.75
N ASN A 355 -6.72 3.80 17.87
CA ASN A 355 -5.68 2.85 18.23
C ASN A 355 -5.74 1.60 17.33
N GLU A 356 -4.63 1.25 16.69
CA GLU A 356 -4.54 0.12 15.75
C GLU A 356 -4.31 -1.23 16.45
N GLU A 357 -3.71 -1.27 17.63
CA GLU A 357 -3.38 -2.51 18.33
C GLU A 357 -4.59 -3.43 18.56
N PRO A 358 -5.75 -2.93 19.05
CA PRO A 358 -6.94 -3.75 19.18
C PRO A 358 -7.44 -4.35 17.85
N VAL A 359 -7.25 -3.62 16.74
CA VAL A 359 -7.65 -4.11 15.42
C VAL A 359 -6.75 -5.25 14.98
N GLN A 360 -5.44 -5.16 15.24
CA GLN A 360 -4.47 -6.23 14.95
C GLN A 360 -4.79 -7.50 15.76
N GLU A 361 -5.15 -7.35 17.04
CA GLU A 361 -5.57 -8.49 17.87
C GLU A 361 -6.86 -9.13 17.35
N LEU A 362 -7.83 -8.31 16.93
CA LEU A 362 -9.06 -8.80 16.31
C LEU A 362 -8.75 -9.58 15.02
N GLN A 363 -7.92 -9.05 14.13
CA GLN A 363 -7.54 -9.73 12.88
C GLN A 363 -6.79 -11.04 13.15
N LYS A 364 -5.94 -11.08 14.16
CA LYS A 364 -5.28 -12.31 14.59
C LYS A 364 -6.27 -13.36 15.10
N ALA A 365 -7.25 -12.94 15.89
CA ALA A 365 -8.31 -13.83 16.40
C ALA A 365 -9.19 -14.36 15.25
N ILE A 366 -9.59 -13.49 14.30
CA ILE A 366 -10.33 -13.88 13.08
C ILE A 366 -9.53 -14.93 12.28
N GLY A 367 -8.24 -14.70 12.04
CA GLY A 367 -7.37 -15.63 11.32
C GLY A 367 -7.25 -16.99 12.01
N ALA A 368 -7.14 -17.01 13.34
CA ALA A 368 -7.10 -18.24 14.13
C ALA A 368 -8.39 -19.06 13.99
N VAL A 369 -9.55 -18.41 14.10
CA VAL A 369 -10.86 -19.07 13.93
C VAL A 369 -11.05 -19.56 12.50
N LEU A 370 -10.66 -18.77 11.49
CA LEU A 370 -10.75 -19.15 10.08
C LEU A 370 -9.94 -20.43 9.78
N ASN A 371 -8.72 -20.55 10.31
CA ASN A 371 -7.91 -21.76 10.18
C ASN A 371 -8.60 -22.98 10.81
N ARG A 372 -9.21 -22.83 11.98
CA ARG A 372 -9.97 -23.90 12.64
C ARG A 372 -11.17 -24.33 11.79
N VAL A 373 -11.90 -23.38 11.20
CA VAL A 373 -13.04 -23.67 10.30
C VAL A 373 -12.59 -24.48 9.08
N VAL A 374 -11.49 -24.08 8.44
CA VAL A 374 -10.93 -24.80 7.29
C VAL A 374 -10.53 -26.22 7.67
N MET A 375 -9.88 -26.42 8.82
CA MET A 375 -9.52 -27.76 9.30
C MET A 375 -10.75 -28.62 9.60
N ALA A 376 -11.80 -28.04 10.19
CA ALA A 376 -13.05 -28.72 10.45
C ALA A 376 -13.76 -29.13 9.14
N GLN A 377 -13.80 -28.25 8.14
CA GLN A 377 -14.34 -28.55 6.80
C GLN A 377 -13.59 -29.73 6.13
N GLN A 378 -12.26 -29.73 6.18
CA GLN A 378 -11.45 -30.82 5.64
C GLN A 378 -11.74 -32.15 6.33
N SER A 379 -11.90 -32.15 7.63
CA SER A 379 -12.21 -33.36 8.40
C SER A 379 -13.59 -33.92 8.10
N ILE A 380 -14.60 -33.05 7.96
CA ILE A 380 -15.94 -33.48 7.54
C ILE A 380 -15.91 -34.04 6.11
N GLN A 381 -15.11 -33.45 5.23
CA GLN A 381 -14.96 -33.90 3.84
C GLN A 381 -14.23 -35.26 3.75
N ALA A 382 -13.23 -35.49 4.59
CA ALA A 382 -12.53 -36.76 4.68
C ALA A 382 -13.38 -37.89 5.28
N GLY A 383 -14.48 -37.53 5.95
CA GLY A 383 -15.37 -38.43 6.66
C GLY A 383 -14.87 -38.73 8.07
N LEU A 384 -15.72 -38.47 9.06
CA LEU A 384 -15.45 -38.89 10.44
C LEU A 384 -15.91 -40.34 10.61
N THR A 385 -14.94 -41.23 10.67
CA THR A 385 -15.19 -42.67 10.83
C THR A 385 -14.65 -43.17 12.16
N PHE A 386 -15.34 -44.16 12.71
CA PHE A 386 -14.91 -44.86 13.91
C PHE A 386 -15.13 -46.36 13.71
N TRP A 387 -14.07 -47.14 13.92
CA TRP A 387 -14.07 -48.61 13.77
C TRP A 387 -14.75 -49.09 12.47
N GLY A 388 -14.49 -48.37 11.37
CA GLY A 388 -15.03 -48.66 10.03
C GLY A 388 -16.45 -48.16 9.75
N GLY A 389 -17.15 -47.60 10.73
CA GLY A 389 -18.50 -47.03 10.59
C GLY A 389 -18.47 -45.49 10.51
N SER A 390 -19.42 -44.86 9.82
CA SER A 390 -19.62 -43.41 9.82
C SER A 390 -20.17 -42.94 11.17
N VAL A 391 -19.59 -41.84 11.70
CA VAL A 391 -19.98 -41.24 12.98
C VAL A 391 -21.11 -40.23 12.80
N LEU A 392 -21.21 -39.61 11.63
CA LEU A 392 -22.23 -38.62 11.30
C LEU A 392 -23.14 -39.16 10.21
N THR A 393 -24.40 -38.80 10.28
CA THR A 393 -25.36 -39.05 9.19
C THR A 393 -25.15 -38.07 8.06
N ASP A 394 -25.55 -38.41 6.82
CA ASP A 394 -25.45 -37.54 5.66
C ASP A 394 -26.13 -36.18 5.87
N ASN A 395 -27.26 -36.17 6.61
CA ASN A 395 -27.96 -34.94 6.93
C ASN A 395 -27.18 -34.05 7.91
N GLU A 396 -26.54 -34.63 8.94
CA GLU A 396 -25.66 -33.89 9.85
C GLU A 396 -24.43 -33.33 9.13
N ILE A 397 -23.83 -34.10 8.25
CA ILE A 397 -22.70 -33.67 7.40
C ILE A 397 -23.11 -32.45 6.57
N GLN A 398 -24.26 -32.48 5.91
CA GLN A 398 -24.76 -31.36 5.11
C GLN A 398 -25.05 -30.13 5.95
N GLN A 399 -25.67 -30.27 7.11
CA GLN A 399 -25.98 -29.17 8.02
C GLN A 399 -24.70 -28.54 8.59
N LEU A 400 -23.76 -29.35 9.06
CA LEU A 400 -22.48 -28.84 9.58
C LEU A 400 -21.67 -28.14 8.49
N ARG A 401 -21.63 -28.71 7.27
CA ARG A 401 -20.94 -28.09 6.13
C ARG A 401 -21.55 -26.74 5.80
N ALA A 402 -22.86 -26.62 5.65
CA ALA A 402 -23.53 -25.35 5.37
C ALA A 402 -23.23 -24.29 6.43
N ARG A 403 -23.28 -24.67 7.73
CA ARG A 403 -22.95 -23.75 8.83
C ARG A 403 -21.48 -23.30 8.81
N LEU A 404 -20.54 -24.20 8.52
CA LEU A 404 -19.12 -23.87 8.44
C LEU A 404 -18.81 -23.02 7.21
N ASP A 405 -19.49 -23.23 6.07
CA ASP A 405 -19.38 -22.40 4.87
C ASP A 405 -19.86 -20.97 5.15
N ASP A 406 -21.01 -20.82 5.80
CA ASP A 406 -21.52 -19.51 6.21
C ASP A 406 -20.59 -18.81 7.21
N THR A 407 -20.04 -19.56 8.17
CA THR A 407 -19.05 -19.03 9.13
C THR A 407 -17.80 -18.57 8.42
N LYS A 408 -17.30 -19.35 7.48
CA LYS A 408 -16.12 -19.01 6.67
C LYS A 408 -16.35 -17.72 5.88
N ALA A 409 -17.48 -17.61 5.18
CA ALA A 409 -17.84 -16.42 4.41
C ALA A 409 -17.89 -15.15 5.30
N PHE A 410 -18.47 -15.26 6.48
CA PHE A 410 -18.48 -14.17 7.45
C PHE A 410 -17.06 -13.79 7.90
N LEU A 411 -16.24 -14.76 8.29
CA LEU A 411 -14.85 -14.50 8.72
C LEU A 411 -14.01 -13.87 7.63
N GLU A 412 -14.13 -14.34 6.38
CA GLU A 412 -13.46 -13.76 5.21
C GLU A 412 -13.90 -12.32 4.95
N SER A 413 -15.19 -12.01 5.12
CA SER A 413 -15.71 -10.65 5.02
C SER A 413 -15.14 -9.69 6.07
N LEU A 414 -14.76 -10.21 7.24
CA LEU A 414 -14.14 -9.42 8.31
C LEU A 414 -12.65 -9.10 8.07
N GLN A 415 -11.96 -9.83 7.18
CA GLN A 415 -10.55 -9.61 6.89
C GLN A 415 -10.27 -8.25 6.23
N VAL A 416 -11.28 -7.61 5.64
CA VAL A 416 -11.18 -6.26 5.05
C VAL A 416 -10.93 -5.18 6.10
N TYR A 417 -11.38 -5.39 7.35
CA TYR A 417 -11.35 -4.40 8.42
C TYR A 417 -10.01 -4.39 9.18
N THR A 418 -8.92 -4.03 8.49
CA THR A 418 -7.55 -4.07 9.03
C THR A 418 -7.10 -2.79 9.75
N THR A 419 -7.89 -1.73 9.71
CA THR A 419 -7.60 -0.45 10.37
C THR A 419 -8.82 0.10 11.10
N PRO A 420 -8.65 0.99 12.10
CA PRO A 420 -9.78 1.66 12.76
C PRO A 420 -10.74 2.32 11.78
N GLY A 421 -10.19 3.06 10.78
CA GLY A 421 -11.00 3.72 9.76
C GLY A 421 -11.86 2.75 8.94
N ARG A 422 -11.36 1.56 8.64
CA ARG A 422 -12.15 0.51 7.97
C ARG A 422 -13.23 -0.06 8.89
N LEU A 423 -12.92 -0.31 10.17
CA LEU A 423 -13.91 -0.77 11.16
C LEU A 423 -15.04 0.24 11.41
N LYS A 424 -14.80 1.54 11.20
CA LYS A 424 -15.84 2.56 11.26
C LYS A 424 -16.99 2.29 10.26
N ASN A 425 -16.66 1.66 9.14
CA ASN A 425 -17.60 1.27 8.09
C ASN A 425 -18.11 -0.18 8.23
N LEU A 426 -18.04 -0.78 9.45
CA LEU A 426 -18.54 -2.12 9.70
C LEU A 426 -20.00 -2.23 9.24
N GLY A 427 -20.24 -3.14 8.27
CA GLY A 427 -21.56 -3.33 7.66
C GLY A 427 -22.52 -4.20 8.47
N TYR A 428 -22.08 -4.72 9.61
CA TYR A 428 -22.84 -5.64 10.47
C TYR A 428 -23.44 -4.93 11.66
N GLY A 429 -24.71 -5.23 11.95
CA GLY A 429 -25.37 -4.84 13.19
C GLY A 429 -25.09 -5.82 14.34
N VAL A 430 -25.52 -5.48 15.56
CA VAL A 430 -25.38 -6.35 16.74
C VAL A 430 -26.09 -7.70 16.53
N SER A 431 -27.30 -7.70 15.95
CA SER A 431 -28.06 -8.91 15.64
C SER A 431 -27.33 -9.85 14.70
N ASP A 432 -26.69 -9.30 13.68
CA ASP A 432 -25.97 -10.08 12.67
C ASP A 432 -24.76 -10.79 13.32
N ILE A 433 -24.00 -10.05 14.13
CA ILE A 433 -22.83 -10.57 14.83
C ILE A 433 -23.20 -11.65 15.85
N VAL A 434 -24.25 -11.42 16.63
CA VAL A 434 -24.72 -12.38 17.65
C VAL A 434 -25.27 -13.66 17.01
N ALA A 435 -25.89 -13.58 15.83
CA ALA A 435 -26.32 -14.76 15.08
C ALA A 435 -25.17 -15.73 14.78
N HIS A 436 -23.97 -15.22 14.51
CA HIS A 436 -22.79 -16.04 14.26
C HIS A 436 -22.25 -16.79 15.49
N GLN A 437 -22.66 -16.41 16.71
CA GLN A 437 -22.26 -17.13 17.91
C GLN A 437 -22.71 -18.60 17.89
N SER A 438 -23.85 -18.89 17.27
CA SER A 438 -24.34 -20.26 17.12
C SER A 438 -23.48 -21.10 16.16
N TRP A 439 -22.86 -20.46 15.17
CA TRP A 439 -22.02 -21.15 14.19
C TRP A 439 -20.63 -21.49 14.77
N ILE A 440 -20.11 -20.65 15.65
CA ILE A 440 -18.87 -20.94 16.38
C ILE A 440 -19.05 -22.20 17.26
N ARG A 441 -20.24 -22.37 17.87
CA ARG A 441 -20.58 -23.61 18.62
C ARG A 441 -20.55 -24.85 17.72
N ALA A 442 -21.01 -24.75 16.48
CA ALA A 442 -20.91 -25.87 15.52
C ALA A 442 -19.46 -26.28 15.21
N LEU A 443 -18.54 -25.29 15.16
CA LEU A 443 -17.11 -25.55 15.04
C LEU A 443 -16.57 -26.32 16.26
N GLU A 444 -16.89 -25.86 17.47
CA GLU A 444 -16.49 -26.51 18.72
C GLU A 444 -17.02 -27.95 18.81
N GLU A 445 -18.21 -28.19 18.31
CA GLU A 445 -18.81 -29.53 18.24
C GLU A 445 -18.02 -30.48 17.36
N VAL A 446 -17.61 -30.01 16.16
CA VAL A 446 -16.78 -30.79 15.23
C VAL A 446 -15.41 -31.08 15.84
N GLU A 447 -14.77 -30.08 16.44
CA GLU A 447 -13.47 -30.23 17.09
C GLU A 447 -13.52 -31.21 18.29
N SER A 448 -14.59 -31.15 19.08
CA SER A 448 -14.77 -32.08 20.18
C SER A 448 -14.93 -33.51 19.68
N LEU A 449 -15.68 -33.69 18.58
CA LEU A 449 -15.83 -34.99 17.95
C LEU A 449 -14.53 -35.53 17.36
N GLN A 450 -13.75 -34.67 16.68
CA GLN A 450 -12.41 -35.04 16.20
C GLN A 450 -11.48 -35.50 17.33
N LYS A 451 -11.48 -34.77 18.44
CA LYS A 451 -10.69 -35.11 19.61
C LYS A 451 -11.10 -36.47 20.20
N LEU A 452 -12.40 -36.70 20.31
CA LEU A 452 -12.93 -37.96 20.78
C LEU A 452 -12.49 -39.13 19.85
N MET A 453 -12.60 -38.96 18.53
CA MET A 453 -12.14 -39.97 17.59
C MET A 453 -10.62 -40.23 17.70
N ALA A 454 -9.81 -39.19 17.77
CA ALA A 454 -8.37 -39.31 17.93
C ALA A 454 -7.97 -40.08 19.21
N GLU A 455 -8.76 -39.97 20.27
CA GLU A 455 -8.53 -40.73 21.53
C GLU A 455 -8.95 -42.22 21.44
N LEU A 456 -10.02 -42.52 20.71
CA LEU A 456 -10.59 -43.87 20.66
C LEU A 456 -10.04 -44.72 19.50
N GLU A 457 -9.74 -44.11 18.35
CA GLU A 457 -9.35 -44.77 17.12
C GLU A 457 -8.11 -45.71 17.25
N PRO A 458 -7.06 -45.39 18.01
CA PRO A 458 -5.91 -46.31 18.12
C PRO A 458 -6.26 -47.68 18.71
N VAL A 459 -7.23 -47.73 19.64
CA VAL A 459 -7.68 -49.01 20.24
C VAL A 459 -8.70 -49.68 19.35
N ALA A 460 -9.60 -48.94 18.71
CA ALA A 460 -10.56 -49.44 17.76
C ALA A 460 -9.89 -50.05 16.51
N SER A 461 -8.89 -49.39 15.96
CA SER A 461 -8.08 -49.92 14.82
C SER A 461 -7.32 -51.19 15.17
N TYR A 462 -6.77 -51.26 16.40
CA TYR A 462 -6.16 -52.47 16.90
C TYR A 462 -7.17 -53.62 16.98
N LEU A 463 -8.39 -53.39 17.48
CA LEU A 463 -9.44 -54.36 17.58
C LEU A 463 -9.97 -54.81 16.18
N SER A 464 -10.08 -53.88 15.23
CA SER A 464 -10.44 -54.20 13.87
C SER A 464 -9.42 -55.16 13.21
N THR A 465 -8.12 -54.91 13.46
CA THR A 465 -7.08 -55.86 13.00
C THR A 465 -7.20 -57.20 13.71
N ALA A 466 -7.55 -57.22 15.01
CA ALA A 466 -7.73 -58.40 15.82
C ALA A 466 -8.92 -59.28 15.33
N GLU A 467 -10.04 -58.67 14.89
CA GLU A 467 -11.16 -59.34 14.27
C GLU A 467 -10.74 -60.19 13.06
N ALA A 468 -9.84 -59.66 12.19
CA ALA A 468 -9.37 -60.34 11.02
C ALA A 468 -8.45 -61.55 11.32
N VAL A 469 -7.88 -61.63 12.52
CA VAL A 469 -6.96 -62.72 12.94
C VAL A 469 -7.71 -63.86 13.63
N LEU A 470 -8.83 -63.58 14.26
CA LEU A 470 -9.62 -64.60 14.94
C LEU A 470 -10.40 -65.50 13.98
N PRO A 471 -10.66 -66.80 14.35
CA PRO A 471 -11.56 -67.65 13.58
C PRO A 471 -12.97 -67.08 13.46
N ALA A 472 -13.58 -67.12 12.27
CA ALA A 472 -14.86 -66.45 11.97
C ALA A 472 -16.03 -66.78 12.95
N ASN A 473 -16.00 -67.94 13.61
CA ASN A 473 -17.04 -68.38 14.54
C ASN A 473 -16.66 -68.14 16.00
N HIS A 474 -15.63 -67.33 16.28
CA HIS A 474 -15.20 -67.13 17.67
C HIS A 474 -16.15 -66.15 18.39
N ALA A 475 -16.59 -66.53 19.63
CA ALA A 475 -17.55 -65.74 20.41
C ALA A 475 -17.14 -64.28 20.67
N LEU A 476 -15.83 -64.04 20.73
CA LEU A 476 -15.27 -62.71 20.91
C LEU A 476 -15.55 -61.78 19.72
N ILE A 477 -15.67 -62.30 18.49
CA ILE A 477 -16.01 -61.50 17.28
C ILE A 477 -17.42 -60.94 17.46
N SER A 478 -18.40 -61.77 17.83
CA SER A 478 -19.76 -61.29 18.07
C SER A 478 -19.86 -60.28 19.21
N GLN A 479 -19.00 -60.41 20.21
CA GLN A 479 -18.89 -59.40 21.30
C GLN A 479 -18.29 -58.09 20.79
N MET A 480 -17.26 -58.14 19.97
CA MET A 480 -16.62 -56.96 19.32
C MET A 480 -17.62 -56.23 18.43
N GLU A 481 -18.36 -56.96 17.59
CA GLU A 481 -19.43 -56.42 16.72
C GLU A 481 -20.51 -55.73 17.52
N SER A 482 -21.01 -56.37 18.58
CA SER A 482 -22.03 -55.79 19.46
C SER A 482 -21.56 -54.50 20.13
N VAL A 483 -20.35 -54.47 20.67
CA VAL A 483 -19.77 -53.26 21.30
C VAL A 483 -19.51 -52.15 20.25
N ARG A 484 -19.04 -52.50 19.07
CA ARG A 484 -18.87 -51.57 17.96
C ARG A 484 -20.17 -50.89 17.59
N ASP A 485 -21.25 -51.68 17.36
CA ASP A 485 -22.56 -51.17 16.95
C ASP A 485 -23.19 -50.30 18.03
N GLN A 486 -23.04 -50.68 19.29
CA GLN A 486 -23.48 -49.85 20.43
C GLN A 486 -22.73 -48.54 20.51
N MET A 487 -21.40 -48.59 20.37
CA MET A 487 -20.60 -47.38 20.42
C MET A 487 -20.87 -46.44 19.25
N LEU A 488 -21.02 -46.95 18.03
CA LEU A 488 -21.45 -46.16 16.88
C LEU A 488 -22.79 -45.48 17.08
N ALA A 489 -23.79 -46.20 17.61
CA ALA A 489 -25.07 -45.63 17.93
C ALA A 489 -24.98 -44.53 19.03
N GLU A 490 -24.16 -44.74 20.07
CA GLU A 490 -23.94 -43.75 21.12
C GLU A 490 -23.17 -42.51 20.61
N ILE A 491 -22.17 -42.67 19.76
CA ILE A 491 -21.39 -41.57 19.15
C ILE A 491 -22.27 -40.78 18.16
N SER A 492 -23.14 -41.45 17.41
CA SER A 492 -24.05 -40.78 16.48
C SER A 492 -25.13 -39.96 17.18
N ASN A 493 -25.36 -40.20 18.47
CA ASN A 493 -26.32 -39.44 19.24
C ASN A 493 -25.66 -38.24 19.96
N PRO A 494 -25.99 -36.98 19.59
CA PRO A 494 -25.39 -35.78 20.20
C PRO A 494 -25.50 -35.69 21.72
N SER A 495 -26.61 -36.17 22.26
CA SER A 495 -26.85 -36.16 23.72
C SER A 495 -25.93 -37.12 24.47
N SER A 496 -25.61 -38.24 23.87
CA SER A 496 -24.70 -39.26 24.44
C SER A 496 -23.24 -38.84 24.30
N ARG A 497 -22.80 -38.45 23.06
CA ARG A 497 -21.41 -38.11 22.76
C ARG A 497 -20.89 -36.89 23.52
N ASN A 498 -21.76 -35.93 23.83
CA ASN A 498 -21.40 -34.71 24.57
C ASN A 498 -21.44 -34.90 26.10
N SER A 499 -21.75 -36.09 26.60
CA SER A 499 -21.69 -36.42 28.03
C SER A 499 -20.24 -36.51 28.49
N VAL A 500 -19.91 -35.83 29.60
CA VAL A 500 -18.55 -35.83 30.18
C VAL A 500 -18.07 -37.27 30.53
N ALA A 501 -18.98 -38.16 30.90
CA ALA A 501 -18.67 -39.54 31.23
C ALA A 501 -18.45 -40.44 30.02
N PHE A 502 -18.96 -40.05 28.85
CA PHE A 502 -18.95 -40.92 27.65
C PHE A 502 -17.54 -41.30 27.21
N ALA A 503 -16.65 -40.33 27.06
CA ALA A 503 -15.27 -40.59 26.59
C ALA A 503 -14.55 -41.57 27.50
N GLN A 504 -14.71 -41.47 28.83
CA GLN A 504 -14.11 -42.40 29.79
C GLN A 504 -14.70 -43.79 29.70
N GLN A 505 -16.02 -43.89 29.59
CA GLN A 505 -16.73 -45.18 29.46
C GLN A 505 -16.36 -45.89 28.16
N ALA A 506 -16.35 -45.15 27.03
CA ALA A 506 -15.96 -45.68 25.73
C ALA A 506 -14.51 -46.22 25.76
N ARG A 507 -13.58 -45.45 26.30
CA ARG A 507 -12.18 -45.85 26.45
C ARG A 507 -12.05 -47.11 27.33
N ARG A 508 -12.80 -47.19 28.41
CA ARG A 508 -12.76 -48.37 29.30
C ARG A 508 -13.29 -49.60 28.57
N ARG A 509 -14.45 -49.53 27.90
CA ARG A 509 -15.03 -50.65 27.13
C ARG A 509 -14.03 -51.16 26.06
N LEU A 510 -13.38 -50.27 25.32
CA LEU A 510 -12.38 -50.64 24.33
C LEU A 510 -11.13 -51.30 24.96
N THR A 511 -10.69 -50.79 26.10
CA THR A 511 -9.54 -51.34 26.81
C THR A 511 -9.82 -52.73 27.36
N ASP A 512 -11.02 -52.96 27.92
CA ASP A 512 -11.47 -54.25 28.43
C ASP A 512 -11.49 -55.29 27.26
N LEU A 513 -12.12 -54.89 26.15
CA LEU A 513 -12.17 -55.76 24.94
C LEU A 513 -10.77 -56.09 24.36
N LYS A 514 -9.87 -55.12 24.39
CA LYS A 514 -8.48 -55.35 23.99
C LYS A 514 -7.81 -56.36 24.93
N SER A 515 -8.04 -56.24 26.21
CA SER A 515 -7.53 -57.20 27.21
C SER A 515 -8.05 -58.63 26.99
N ASP A 516 -9.37 -58.75 26.73
CA ASP A 516 -10.00 -60.03 26.46
C ASP A 516 -9.44 -60.66 25.17
N TYR A 517 -9.23 -59.86 24.12
CA TYR A 517 -8.57 -60.33 22.91
C TYR A 517 -7.14 -60.82 23.17
N ILE A 518 -6.32 -60.08 23.92
CA ILE A 518 -4.97 -60.47 24.23
C ILE A 518 -4.92 -61.80 24.97
N GLN A 519 -5.81 -62.01 25.95
CA GLN A 519 -5.90 -63.25 26.71
C GLN A 519 -6.37 -64.41 25.80
N THR A 520 -7.36 -64.17 24.95
CA THR A 520 -7.87 -65.16 24.01
C THR A 520 -6.77 -65.56 23.01
N TYR A 521 -6.08 -64.57 22.45
CA TYR A 521 -4.97 -64.82 21.49
C TYR A 521 -3.85 -65.67 22.13
N ILE A 522 -3.43 -65.31 23.34
CA ILE A 522 -2.39 -66.06 24.07
C ILE A 522 -2.85 -67.49 24.36
N SER A 523 -4.12 -67.69 24.76
CA SER A 523 -4.70 -69.02 25.01
C SER A 523 -4.72 -69.87 23.73
N MET A 524 -5.21 -69.29 22.61
CA MET A 524 -5.22 -69.97 21.29
C MET A 524 -3.81 -70.30 20.82
N HIS A 525 -2.90 -69.32 20.95
CA HIS A 525 -1.50 -69.50 20.53
C HIS A 525 -0.81 -70.62 21.35
N SER A 526 -1.06 -70.67 22.65
CA SER A 526 -0.52 -71.70 23.50
C SER A 526 -1.08 -73.09 23.20
N LYS A 527 -2.36 -73.19 22.85
CA LYS A 527 -2.98 -74.44 22.40
C LYS A 527 -2.53 -74.92 21.04
N ALA A 528 -2.26 -73.95 20.11
CA ALA A 528 -1.78 -74.25 18.76
C ALA A 528 -0.26 -74.49 18.70
N ARG A 529 0.46 -74.30 19.77
CA ARG A 529 1.91 -74.56 19.87
C ARG A 529 2.17 -76.05 19.71
N LEU A 530 2.94 -76.41 18.76
CA LEU A 530 3.37 -77.81 18.54
C LEU A 530 4.18 -78.31 19.71
N GLY A 531 3.87 -79.56 20.15
CA GLY A 531 4.71 -80.27 21.12
C GLY A 531 6.05 -80.68 20.49
N LYS A 532 7.02 -81.03 21.33
CA LYS A 532 8.34 -81.42 20.86
C LYS A 532 8.32 -82.46 19.74
N ASN A 533 7.48 -83.45 19.88
CA ASN A 533 7.33 -84.54 18.87
C ASN A 533 6.74 -84.01 17.54
N ASP A 534 5.83 -83.05 17.61
CA ASP A 534 5.23 -82.45 16.42
C ASP A 534 6.19 -81.44 15.76
N ASP A 535 7.00 -80.71 16.52
CA ASP A 535 8.07 -79.86 15.99
C ASP A 535 9.13 -80.71 15.25
N ASP A 536 9.53 -81.84 15.85
CA ASP A 536 10.45 -82.79 15.19
C ASP A 536 9.85 -83.38 13.93
N ARG A 537 8.53 -83.61 13.91
CA ARG A 537 7.80 -84.12 12.73
C ARG A 537 7.71 -83.03 11.65
N LYS A 538 7.41 -81.78 12.05
CA LYS A 538 7.40 -80.62 11.15
C LYS A 538 8.79 -80.39 10.55
N ALA A 539 9.84 -80.43 11.36
CA ALA A 539 11.23 -80.27 10.91
C ALA A 539 11.64 -81.37 9.90
N ARG A 540 11.14 -82.60 10.06
CA ARG A 540 11.35 -83.69 9.13
C ARG A 540 10.57 -83.46 7.82
N LEU A 541 9.30 -83.04 7.90
CA LEU A 541 8.47 -82.73 6.73
C LEU A 541 9.03 -81.55 5.91
N VAL A 542 9.52 -80.49 6.58
CA VAL A 542 10.15 -79.35 5.87
C VAL A 542 11.43 -79.74 5.13
N ARG A 543 12.12 -80.77 5.59
CA ARG A 543 13.33 -81.33 4.96
C ARG A 543 13.00 -82.39 3.90
N ASP A 544 11.73 -82.85 3.85
CA ASP A 544 11.32 -83.88 2.89
C ASP A 544 11.39 -83.32 1.46
N GLU A 545 12.01 -84.09 0.59
CA GLU A 545 12.23 -83.73 -0.81
C GLU A 545 10.89 -83.54 -1.57
N ARG A 546 9.88 -84.34 -1.21
CA ARG A 546 8.51 -84.26 -1.80
C ARG A 546 7.87 -82.90 -1.46
N LEU A 547 7.99 -82.37 -0.24
CA LEU A 547 7.47 -81.06 0.14
C LEU A 547 8.18 -79.93 -0.62
N ARG A 548 9.51 -80.04 -0.78
CA ARG A 548 10.27 -79.11 -1.61
C ARG A 548 9.87 -79.13 -3.06
N ASN A 549 9.60 -80.31 -3.60
CA ASN A 549 9.12 -80.44 -4.97
C ASN A 549 7.71 -79.94 -5.16
N LEU A 550 6.81 -80.10 -4.17
CA LEU A 550 5.47 -79.51 -4.15
C LEU A 550 5.53 -77.98 -4.08
N GLN A 551 6.43 -77.42 -3.24
CA GLN A 551 6.67 -75.99 -3.18
C GLN A 551 7.21 -75.43 -4.49
N LYS A 552 8.11 -76.12 -5.17
CA LYS A 552 8.55 -75.76 -6.54
C LYS A 552 7.42 -75.82 -7.56
N LEU A 553 6.54 -76.78 -7.44
CA LEU A 553 5.37 -76.87 -8.30
C LEU A 553 4.37 -75.74 -8.07
N ALA A 554 4.21 -75.31 -6.84
CA ALA A 554 3.35 -74.16 -6.46
C ALA A 554 3.87 -72.80 -6.95
N THR A 555 5.14 -72.70 -7.34
CA THR A 555 5.72 -71.47 -7.93
C THR A 555 5.69 -71.47 -9.46
N ILE A 556 5.15 -72.50 -10.09
CA ILE A 556 4.97 -72.56 -11.54
C ILE A 556 3.61 -71.91 -11.84
N ASP A 557 3.61 -70.70 -12.40
CA ASP A 557 2.44 -70.06 -12.97
C ASP A 557 1.99 -70.93 -14.17
N ILE A 558 0.90 -71.65 -14.00
CA ILE A 558 0.20 -72.28 -15.11
C ILE A 558 -0.66 -71.21 -15.75
N MET A 559 -0.24 -70.73 -16.95
CA MET A 559 -1.07 -69.85 -17.78
C MET A 559 -2.40 -70.49 -18.10
#